data_faec9c3fd9d1e9565df53efcbdeaafb4
#
_entry.id   faec9c3fd9d1e9565df53efcbdeaafb4
#
_cell.length_a   1.000
_cell.length_b   1.000
_cell.length_c   1.000
_cell.angle_alpha   90.00
_cell.angle_beta   90.00
_cell.angle_gamma   90.00
#
_symmetry.space_group_name_H-M   'P 1'
#
loop_
_entity.id
_entity.type
_entity.pdbx_description
1 polymer ?
#
loop_
_entity_poly.entity_id
_entity_poly.type
_entity_poly.pdbx_seq_one_letter_code
_entity_poly.pdbx_strand_id
1 'polypeptide(L)'
;MTEPDYFVHESSYVDEGARVGKGTKVWHFSHVLSGAEIGENVSIGQNVNVGGGAKIGSGCKIQNNVSIYDRVELEDEVFCGPSMVFTNVYNPRAFVSRKHEYRRTLVRRGATIGANATIVCGTTVGRYAFIAAGAVVREDVPDFAVVAGVPAKRIGWMSKCGVKLTFDGDKATCEACGEVYRIENGLCREAE
;
A
#
# COMPACT_ATOMS: atom_id res chain seq x y z
N MET A 1 13.70 -29.92 10.17
CA MET A 1 13.38 -28.55 9.73
C MET A 1 12.14 -28.15 10.52
N THR A 2 12.18 -27.07 11.28
CA THR A 2 10.99 -26.54 11.96
C THR A 2 10.00 -26.06 10.91
N GLU A 3 8.72 -26.38 11.09
CA GLU A 3 7.67 -25.86 10.20
C GLU A 3 7.71 -24.32 10.20
N PRO A 4 7.48 -23.69 9.05
CA PRO A 4 7.49 -22.23 8.98
C PRO A 4 6.36 -21.64 9.83
N ASP A 5 6.62 -20.55 10.55
CA ASP A 5 5.66 -19.85 11.40
C ASP A 5 4.57 -19.09 10.61
N TYR A 6 4.42 -19.34 9.30
CA TYR A 6 3.47 -18.72 8.40
C TYR A 6 2.77 -19.78 7.52
N PHE A 7 1.60 -19.43 7.01
CA PHE A 7 0.80 -20.31 6.14
C PHE A 7 1.03 -20.00 4.67
N VAL A 8 1.22 -21.05 3.86
CA VAL A 8 1.24 -20.98 2.39
C VAL A 8 0.27 -22.03 1.85
N HIS A 9 -0.69 -21.59 1.03
CA HIS A 9 -1.59 -22.51 0.34
C HIS A 9 -0.81 -23.35 -0.68
N GLU A 10 -1.17 -24.63 -0.83
CA GLU A 10 -0.47 -25.61 -1.70
C GLU A 10 -0.30 -25.18 -3.16
N SER A 11 -1.18 -24.32 -3.66
CA SER A 11 -1.09 -23.74 -5.02
C SER A 11 -0.21 -22.50 -5.13
N SER A 12 0.47 -22.10 -4.06
CA SER A 12 1.29 -20.89 -3.99
C SER A 12 2.75 -21.23 -3.78
N TYR A 13 3.63 -20.32 -4.17
CA TYR A 13 5.06 -20.50 -4.07
C TYR A 13 5.69 -19.38 -3.25
N VAL A 14 6.60 -19.77 -2.36
CA VAL A 14 7.53 -18.86 -1.67
C VAL A 14 8.93 -19.35 -2.00
N ASP A 15 9.66 -18.56 -2.78
CA ASP A 15 11.00 -18.94 -3.24
C ASP A 15 11.99 -18.98 -2.07
N GLU A 16 12.99 -19.83 -2.19
CA GLU A 16 14.15 -19.81 -1.29
C GLU A 16 14.80 -18.41 -1.28
N GLY A 17 15.11 -17.88 -0.08
CA GLY A 17 15.66 -16.53 0.09
C GLY A 17 14.61 -15.43 0.28
N ALA A 18 13.32 -15.71 0.16
CA ALA A 18 12.28 -14.82 0.64
C ALA A 18 12.19 -14.87 2.17
N ARG A 19 11.95 -13.74 2.80
CA ARG A 19 11.71 -13.62 4.25
C ARG A 19 10.25 -13.34 4.52
N VAL A 20 9.58 -14.23 5.26
CA VAL A 20 8.15 -14.12 5.59
C VAL A 20 7.98 -14.21 7.09
N GLY A 21 7.39 -13.17 7.69
CA GLY A 21 7.18 -13.06 9.12
C GLY A 21 6.07 -13.98 9.65
N LYS A 22 6.12 -14.20 10.95
CA LYS A 22 5.20 -15.06 11.70
C LYS A 22 3.74 -14.65 11.49
N GLY A 23 2.86 -15.66 11.40
CA GLY A 23 1.41 -15.44 11.28
C GLY A 23 0.94 -14.92 9.92
N THR A 24 1.85 -14.69 8.99
CA THR A 24 1.51 -14.28 7.61
C THR A 24 0.82 -15.42 6.87
N LYS A 25 -0.12 -15.08 5.99
CA LYS A 25 -0.89 -16.05 5.20
C LYS A 25 -0.78 -15.73 3.72
N VAL A 26 -0.29 -16.69 2.94
CA VAL A 26 -0.21 -16.62 1.47
C VAL A 26 -1.30 -17.52 0.89
N TRP A 27 -2.31 -16.91 0.29
CA TRP A 27 -3.45 -17.62 -0.28
C TRP A 27 -3.18 -18.10 -1.70
N HIS A 28 -4.19 -18.66 -2.35
CA HIS A 28 -4.13 -19.40 -3.61
C HIS A 28 -3.41 -18.67 -4.75
N PHE A 29 -2.63 -19.42 -5.52
CA PHE A 29 -2.01 -18.99 -6.78
C PHE A 29 -1.12 -17.76 -6.67
N SER A 30 -0.53 -17.52 -5.52
CA SER A 30 0.36 -16.39 -5.27
C SER A 30 1.82 -16.81 -5.33
N HIS A 31 2.70 -15.87 -5.67
CA HIS A 31 4.12 -16.12 -5.76
C HIS A 31 4.90 -15.02 -5.03
N VAL A 32 5.73 -15.42 -4.07
CA VAL A 32 6.68 -14.56 -3.36
C VAL A 32 8.07 -14.91 -3.84
N LEU A 33 8.71 -13.97 -4.55
CA LEU A 33 10.01 -14.18 -5.17
C LEU A 33 11.14 -14.08 -4.14
N SER A 34 12.25 -14.76 -4.46
CA SER A 34 13.50 -14.69 -3.68
C SER A 34 13.93 -13.25 -3.42
N GLY A 35 14.32 -12.94 -2.19
CA GLY A 35 14.72 -11.59 -1.75
C GLY A 35 13.60 -10.70 -1.27
N ALA A 36 12.32 -11.06 -1.44
CA ALA A 36 11.20 -10.33 -0.86
C ALA A 36 11.26 -10.34 0.68
N GLU A 37 10.87 -9.21 1.28
CA GLU A 37 10.80 -9.05 2.75
C GLU A 37 9.34 -8.78 3.15
N ILE A 38 8.76 -9.69 3.91
CA ILE A 38 7.36 -9.61 4.36
C ILE A 38 7.33 -9.70 5.89
N GLY A 39 6.70 -8.73 6.54
CA GLY A 39 6.53 -8.67 7.98
C GLY A 39 5.58 -9.72 8.54
N GLU A 40 5.21 -9.53 9.80
CA GLU A 40 4.33 -10.44 10.54
C GLU A 40 2.85 -10.16 10.28
N ASN A 41 2.01 -11.21 10.41
CA ASN A 41 0.55 -11.10 10.34
C ASN A 41 0.03 -10.44 9.03
N VAL A 42 0.75 -10.57 7.93
CA VAL A 42 0.35 -10.08 6.62
C VAL A 42 -0.65 -11.05 5.99
N SER A 43 -1.68 -10.52 5.34
CA SER A 43 -2.60 -11.32 4.52
C SER A 43 -2.35 -11.05 3.05
N ILE A 44 -1.87 -12.07 2.33
CA ILE A 44 -1.64 -12.03 0.88
C ILE A 44 -2.76 -12.82 0.21
N GLY A 45 -3.62 -12.11 -0.50
CA GLY A 45 -4.79 -12.66 -1.18
C GLY A 45 -4.43 -13.59 -2.34
N GLN A 46 -5.46 -13.97 -3.12
CA GLN A 46 -5.29 -14.84 -4.27
C GLN A 46 -4.65 -14.10 -5.45
N ASN A 47 -3.79 -14.83 -6.21
CA ASN A 47 -3.15 -14.32 -7.42
C ASN A 47 -2.36 -13.03 -7.18
N VAL A 48 -1.58 -13.01 -6.11
CA VAL A 48 -0.68 -11.90 -5.77
C VAL A 48 0.75 -12.29 -6.17
N ASN A 49 1.46 -11.34 -6.78
CA ASN A 49 2.89 -11.49 -7.06
C ASN A 49 3.69 -10.51 -6.21
N VAL A 50 4.70 -10.99 -5.49
CA VAL A 50 5.60 -10.16 -4.69
C VAL A 50 7.01 -10.26 -5.25
N GLY A 51 7.51 -9.19 -5.85
CA GLY A 51 8.85 -9.10 -6.44
C GLY A 51 9.96 -9.20 -5.41
N GLY A 52 11.13 -9.66 -5.84
CA GLY A 52 12.26 -9.94 -4.95
C GLY A 52 12.84 -8.71 -4.22
N GLY A 53 12.65 -7.51 -4.75
CA GLY A 53 13.06 -6.25 -4.10
C GLY A 53 11.94 -5.53 -3.37
N ALA A 54 10.78 -6.17 -3.17
CA ALA A 54 9.63 -5.60 -2.47
C ALA A 54 9.79 -5.74 -0.95
N LYS A 55 9.26 -4.74 -0.21
CA LYS A 55 9.19 -4.77 1.25
C LYS A 55 7.76 -4.52 1.70
N ILE A 56 7.25 -5.39 2.55
CA ILE A 56 5.90 -5.33 3.09
C ILE A 56 5.96 -5.37 4.61
N GLY A 57 5.52 -4.30 5.26
CA GLY A 57 5.44 -4.19 6.71
C GLY A 57 4.41 -5.11 7.35
N SER A 58 4.41 -5.17 8.65
CA SER A 58 3.53 -6.06 9.43
C SER A 58 2.06 -5.62 9.35
N GLY A 59 1.13 -6.57 9.45
CA GLY A 59 -0.30 -6.31 9.48
C GLY A 59 -0.91 -5.85 8.15
N CYS A 60 -0.14 -5.80 7.07
CA CYS A 60 -0.64 -5.41 5.76
C CYS A 60 -1.68 -6.40 5.22
N LYS A 61 -2.63 -5.88 4.45
CA LYS A 61 -3.64 -6.68 3.75
C LYS A 61 -3.55 -6.41 2.26
N ILE A 62 -3.04 -7.37 1.51
CA ILE A 62 -2.92 -7.33 0.06
C ILE A 62 -4.08 -8.15 -0.51
N GLN A 63 -5.01 -7.50 -1.18
CA GLN A 63 -6.17 -8.17 -1.76
C GLN A 63 -5.82 -8.90 -3.06
N ASN A 64 -6.78 -9.60 -3.65
CA ASN A 64 -6.59 -10.44 -4.83
C ASN A 64 -6.09 -9.63 -6.04
N ASN A 65 -5.31 -10.29 -6.90
CA ASN A 65 -4.83 -9.76 -8.19
C ASN A 65 -3.94 -8.51 -8.06
N VAL A 66 -3.09 -8.45 -7.06
CA VAL A 66 -2.15 -7.34 -6.85
C VAL A 66 -0.72 -7.80 -7.13
N SER A 67 0.06 -6.97 -7.84
CA SER A 67 1.50 -7.17 -8.02
C SER A 67 2.27 -6.10 -7.26
N ILE A 68 3.08 -6.53 -6.30
CA ILE A 68 4.01 -5.68 -5.56
C ILE A 68 5.38 -5.83 -6.23
N TYR A 69 5.77 -4.85 -7.03
CA TYR A 69 7.03 -4.91 -7.78
C TYR A 69 8.25 -4.57 -6.93
N ASP A 70 9.43 -4.85 -7.49
CA ASP A 70 10.70 -4.39 -6.92
C ASP A 70 10.67 -2.89 -6.64
N ARG A 71 11.25 -2.47 -5.49
CA ARG A 71 11.27 -1.09 -4.99
C ARG A 71 9.91 -0.53 -4.59
N VAL A 72 8.89 -1.34 -4.46
CA VAL A 72 7.68 -0.98 -3.72
C VAL A 72 7.90 -1.32 -2.26
N GLU A 73 7.70 -0.34 -1.40
CA GLU A 73 7.79 -0.48 0.05
C GLU A 73 6.47 -0.08 0.68
N LEU A 74 5.87 -1.02 1.39
CA LEU A 74 4.67 -0.81 2.20
C LEU A 74 5.11 -0.82 3.67
N GLU A 75 4.85 0.27 4.39
CA GLU A 75 4.99 0.27 5.85
C GLU A 75 3.89 -0.58 6.50
N ASP A 76 3.82 -0.62 7.83
CA ASP A 76 2.85 -1.46 8.55
C ASP A 76 1.40 -1.06 8.27
N GLU A 77 0.48 -2.04 8.38
CA GLU A 77 -0.97 -1.84 8.37
C GLU A 77 -1.53 -1.25 7.07
N VAL A 78 -0.80 -1.33 5.95
CA VAL A 78 -1.26 -0.86 4.65
C VAL A 78 -2.32 -1.81 4.08
N PHE A 79 -3.38 -1.24 3.52
CA PHE A 79 -4.40 -1.97 2.77
C PHE A 79 -4.26 -1.72 1.27
N CYS A 80 -4.03 -2.78 0.49
CA CYS A 80 -4.06 -2.78 -0.97
C CYS A 80 -5.35 -3.43 -1.45
N GLY A 81 -6.26 -2.65 -2.02
CA GLY A 81 -7.54 -3.12 -2.55
C GLY A 81 -7.39 -4.06 -3.76
N PRO A 82 -8.42 -4.86 -4.08
CA PRO A 82 -8.34 -5.83 -5.14
C PRO A 82 -8.05 -5.18 -6.50
N SER A 83 -7.16 -5.82 -7.25
CA SER A 83 -6.76 -5.38 -8.60
C SER A 83 -6.17 -3.96 -8.67
N MET A 84 -5.70 -3.38 -7.54
CA MET A 84 -4.93 -2.15 -7.61
C MET A 84 -3.58 -2.43 -8.28
N VAL A 85 -2.99 -1.40 -8.87
CA VAL A 85 -1.78 -1.52 -9.68
C VAL A 85 -0.67 -0.60 -9.16
N PHE A 86 0.52 -1.16 -8.95
CA PHE A 86 1.76 -0.38 -8.90
C PHE A 86 2.43 -0.40 -10.27
N THR A 87 3.05 0.70 -10.71
CA THR A 87 3.99 0.69 -11.82
C THR A 87 5.42 0.69 -11.29
N ASN A 88 6.41 0.38 -12.09
CA ASN A 88 7.83 0.35 -11.67
C ASN A 88 8.75 1.23 -12.52
N VAL A 89 8.33 1.55 -13.74
CA VAL A 89 9.06 2.42 -14.67
C VAL A 89 8.09 3.38 -15.36
N TYR A 90 8.57 4.58 -15.67
CA TYR A 90 7.72 5.66 -16.16
C TYR A 90 7.32 5.50 -17.65
N ASN A 91 8.23 5.02 -18.47
CA ASN A 91 8.10 4.98 -19.91
C ASN A 91 8.64 3.65 -20.51
N PRO A 92 7.95 2.52 -20.24
CA PRO A 92 8.40 1.21 -20.73
C PRO A 92 8.39 1.11 -22.25
N ARG A 93 9.34 0.34 -22.78
CA ARG A 93 9.37 -0.12 -24.16
C ARG A 93 9.83 -1.57 -24.18
N ALA A 94 9.14 -2.44 -24.91
CA ALA A 94 9.44 -3.87 -24.93
C ALA A 94 10.89 -4.19 -25.40
N PHE A 95 11.39 -3.40 -26.33
CA PHE A 95 12.72 -3.57 -26.93
C PHE A 95 13.83 -2.77 -26.24
N VAL A 96 13.53 -2.06 -25.13
CA VAL A 96 14.51 -1.29 -24.34
C VAL A 96 14.45 -1.74 -22.90
N SER A 97 15.52 -2.35 -22.38
CA SER A 97 15.62 -2.68 -20.97
C SER A 97 15.79 -1.43 -20.12
N ARG A 98 14.83 -1.17 -19.23
CA ARG A 98 14.83 -0.05 -18.29
C ARG A 98 14.82 -0.50 -16.82
N LYS A 99 15.29 -1.71 -16.54
CA LYS A 99 15.33 -2.26 -15.17
C LYS A 99 16.13 -1.37 -14.19
N HIS A 100 17.14 -0.66 -14.68
CA HIS A 100 17.95 0.28 -13.91
C HIS A 100 17.21 1.60 -13.58
N GLU A 101 16.07 1.87 -14.25
CA GLU A 101 15.25 3.06 -14.05
C GLU A 101 14.05 2.82 -13.12
N TYR A 102 13.93 1.64 -12.50
CA TYR A 102 12.86 1.37 -11.54
C TYR A 102 12.87 2.40 -10.42
N ARG A 103 11.71 2.99 -10.16
CA ARG A 103 11.54 4.03 -9.16
C ARG A 103 10.92 3.46 -7.88
N ARG A 104 11.46 3.90 -6.74
CA ARG A 104 10.92 3.53 -5.44
C ARG A 104 9.52 4.13 -5.28
N THR A 105 8.58 3.32 -4.81
CA THR A 105 7.26 3.77 -4.34
C THR A 105 7.15 3.45 -2.86
N LEU A 106 6.80 4.44 -2.04
CA LEU A 106 6.62 4.27 -0.61
C LEU A 106 5.15 4.46 -0.25
N VAL A 107 4.56 3.46 0.39
CA VAL A 107 3.23 3.58 0.99
C VAL A 107 3.39 3.55 2.50
N ARG A 108 3.05 4.64 3.15
CA ARG A 108 3.26 4.81 4.57
C ARG A 108 2.18 4.12 5.39
N ARG A 109 2.49 3.96 6.67
CA ARG A 109 1.69 3.22 7.65
C ARG A 109 0.19 3.56 7.58
N GLY A 110 -0.65 2.52 7.61
CA GLY A 110 -2.09 2.63 7.70
C GLY A 110 -2.79 3.19 6.44
N ALA A 111 -2.04 3.47 5.36
CA ALA A 111 -2.66 3.96 4.13
C ALA A 111 -3.54 2.90 3.48
N THR A 112 -4.62 3.36 2.85
CA THR A 112 -5.56 2.52 2.09
C THR A 112 -5.51 2.87 0.61
N ILE A 113 -5.31 1.87 -0.23
CA ILE A 113 -5.38 1.99 -1.69
C ILE A 113 -6.63 1.25 -2.16
N GLY A 114 -7.58 1.97 -2.73
CA GLY A 114 -8.86 1.43 -3.21
C GLY A 114 -8.72 0.48 -4.40
N ALA A 115 -9.75 -0.32 -4.63
CA ALA A 115 -9.80 -1.27 -5.73
C ALA A 115 -9.54 -0.59 -7.10
N ASN A 116 -8.81 -1.26 -7.98
CA ASN A 116 -8.46 -0.76 -9.33
C ASN A 116 -7.74 0.60 -9.36
N ALA A 117 -7.26 1.13 -8.23
CA ALA A 117 -6.43 2.32 -8.24
C ALA A 117 -5.05 2.03 -8.84
N THR A 118 -4.44 3.02 -9.46
CA THR A 118 -3.08 2.93 -10.00
C THR A 118 -2.15 3.90 -9.29
N ILE A 119 -1.07 3.38 -8.74
CA ILE A 119 0.01 4.17 -8.14
C ILE A 119 1.19 4.22 -9.12
N VAL A 120 1.45 5.39 -9.65
CA VAL A 120 2.58 5.60 -10.57
C VAL A 120 3.88 5.61 -9.76
N CYS A 121 4.89 4.90 -10.24
CA CYS A 121 6.17 4.75 -9.57
C CYS A 121 6.85 6.07 -9.25
N GLY A 122 7.58 6.12 -8.17
CA GLY A 122 8.28 7.32 -7.70
C GLY A 122 7.43 8.21 -6.78
N THR A 123 6.23 7.77 -6.39
CA THR A 123 5.35 8.52 -5.49
C THR A 123 5.42 7.99 -4.05
N THR A 124 5.15 8.89 -3.11
CA THR A 124 4.92 8.55 -1.70
C THR A 124 3.44 8.72 -1.37
N VAL A 125 2.82 7.69 -0.82
CA VAL A 125 1.48 7.75 -0.23
C VAL A 125 1.62 7.95 1.27
N GLY A 126 1.13 9.05 1.80
CA GLY A 126 1.26 9.45 3.20
C GLY A 126 0.54 8.53 4.18
N ARG A 127 0.86 8.70 5.48
CA ARG A 127 0.27 7.89 6.55
C ARG A 127 -1.25 8.07 6.58
N TYR A 128 -1.97 6.96 6.71
CA TYR A 128 -3.44 6.95 6.78
C TYR A 128 -4.12 7.65 5.61
N ALA A 129 -3.40 7.91 4.51
CA ALA A 129 -4.01 8.44 3.29
C ALA A 129 -4.99 7.42 2.69
N PHE A 130 -6.02 7.92 2.05
CA PHE A 130 -7.06 7.11 1.42
C PHE A 130 -7.12 7.40 -0.08
N ILE A 131 -6.71 6.43 -0.87
CA ILE A 131 -6.80 6.47 -2.32
C ILE A 131 -8.13 5.85 -2.72
N ALA A 132 -9.02 6.62 -3.33
CA ALA A 132 -10.32 6.11 -3.77
C ALA A 132 -10.17 5.05 -4.87
N ALA A 133 -11.16 4.17 -4.97
CA ALA A 133 -11.19 3.16 -6.02
C ALA A 133 -11.09 3.80 -7.43
N GLY A 134 -10.32 3.18 -8.32
CA GLY A 134 -10.10 3.65 -9.69
C GLY A 134 -9.27 4.94 -9.84
N ALA A 135 -8.73 5.49 -8.77
CA ALA A 135 -7.90 6.70 -8.85
C ALA A 135 -6.53 6.42 -9.49
N VAL A 136 -5.98 7.40 -10.22
CA VAL A 136 -4.61 7.34 -10.76
C VAL A 136 -3.73 8.37 -10.07
N VAL A 137 -2.89 7.89 -9.15
CA VAL A 137 -1.98 8.71 -8.34
C VAL A 137 -0.67 8.89 -9.09
N ARG A 138 -0.28 10.14 -9.36
CA ARG A 138 0.92 10.53 -10.11
C ARG A 138 1.88 11.40 -9.32
N GLU A 139 1.47 11.88 -8.17
CA GLU A 139 2.19 12.81 -7.29
C GLU A 139 2.08 12.31 -5.85
N ASP A 140 2.93 12.81 -4.97
CA ASP A 140 2.88 12.44 -3.56
C ASP A 140 1.54 12.82 -2.92
N VAL A 141 1.06 11.94 -2.06
CA VAL A 141 -0.20 12.10 -1.33
C VAL A 141 0.13 12.43 0.12
N PRO A 142 -0.35 13.57 0.66
CA PRO A 142 -0.14 13.91 2.05
C PRO A 142 -0.74 12.91 3.05
N ASP A 143 -0.23 12.90 4.27
CA ASP A 143 -0.80 12.14 5.39
C ASP A 143 -2.28 12.51 5.56
N PHE A 144 -3.14 11.52 5.82
CA PHE A 144 -4.59 11.65 6.02
C PHE A 144 -5.40 12.16 4.80
N ALA A 145 -4.76 12.45 3.67
CA ALA A 145 -5.48 12.97 2.51
C ALA A 145 -6.36 11.89 1.85
N VAL A 146 -7.56 12.29 1.46
CA VAL A 146 -8.43 11.52 0.56
C VAL A 146 -8.21 12.02 -0.85
N VAL A 147 -7.81 11.14 -1.77
CA VAL A 147 -7.63 11.48 -3.18
C VAL A 147 -8.48 10.60 -4.08
N ALA A 148 -9.00 11.17 -5.16
CA ALA A 148 -9.85 10.49 -6.14
C ALA A 148 -9.66 11.04 -7.54
N GLY A 149 -10.05 10.25 -8.54
CA GLY A 149 -10.11 10.67 -9.96
C GLY A 149 -8.86 10.34 -10.78
N VAL A 150 -8.88 10.74 -12.05
CA VAL A 150 -7.82 10.53 -13.06
C VAL A 150 -7.53 11.84 -13.76
N PRO A 151 -6.38 12.52 -13.46
CA PRO A 151 -5.44 12.23 -12.38
C PRO A 151 -6.06 12.43 -11.00
N ALA A 152 -5.57 11.72 -10.00
CA ALA A 152 -6.06 11.84 -8.62
C ALA A 152 -5.83 13.25 -8.06
N LYS A 153 -6.86 13.79 -7.41
CA LYS A 153 -6.80 15.08 -6.71
C LYS A 153 -7.33 14.92 -5.30
N ARG A 154 -6.80 15.73 -4.37
CA ARG A 154 -7.30 15.72 -2.98
C ARG A 154 -8.73 16.24 -2.93
N ILE A 155 -9.61 15.46 -2.33
CA ILE A 155 -11.04 15.77 -2.16
C ILE A 155 -11.44 15.89 -0.69
N GLY A 156 -10.52 15.69 0.24
CA GLY A 156 -10.78 15.78 1.67
C GLY A 156 -9.70 15.14 2.52
N TRP A 157 -10.09 14.81 3.75
CA TRP A 157 -9.25 14.21 4.76
C TRP A 157 -9.98 13.06 5.45
N MET A 158 -9.23 12.10 5.96
CA MET A 158 -9.72 10.91 6.65
C MET A 158 -8.95 10.68 7.94
N SER A 159 -9.65 10.28 9.00
CA SER A 159 -9.03 9.91 10.26
C SER A 159 -8.30 8.56 10.16
N LYS A 160 -7.50 8.20 11.16
CA LYS A 160 -6.92 6.86 11.30
C LYS A 160 -7.98 5.75 11.28
N CYS A 161 -9.16 6.03 11.82
CA CYS A 161 -10.26 5.06 11.86
C CYS A 161 -10.99 4.89 10.51
N GLY A 162 -10.56 5.61 9.45
CA GLY A 162 -11.23 5.55 8.14
C GLY A 162 -12.56 6.32 8.09
N VAL A 163 -12.75 7.31 8.95
CA VAL A 163 -13.92 8.21 8.94
C VAL A 163 -13.53 9.53 8.27
N LYS A 164 -14.36 10.00 7.34
CA LYS A 164 -14.16 11.29 6.69
C LYS A 164 -14.21 12.42 7.72
N LEU A 165 -13.19 13.27 7.69
CA LEU A 165 -13.10 14.42 8.58
C LEU A 165 -13.87 15.62 8.00
N THR A 166 -14.74 16.20 8.83
CA THR A 166 -15.42 17.46 8.54
C THR A 166 -14.80 18.53 9.43
N PHE A 167 -14.22 19.56 8.82
CA PHE A 167 -13.55 20.63 9.54
C PHE A 167 -14.49 21.80 9.82
N ASP A 168 -14.45 22.27 11.08
CA ASP A 168 -14.96 23.57 11.50
C ASP A 168 -13.76 24.49 11.73
N GLY A 169 -13.58 25.45 10.85
CA GLY A 169 -12.32 26.19 10.74
C GLY A 169 -11.14 25.29 10.41
N ASP A 170 -10.16 25.22 11.30
CA ASP A 170 -8.96 24.40 11.17
C ASP A 170 -9.01 23.07 11.96
N LYS A 171 -10.11 22.78 12.65
CA LYS A 171 -10.26 21.65 13.58
C LYS A 171 -11.33 20.66 13.13
N ALA A 172 -11.05 19.38 13.25
CA ALA A 172 -12.01 18.29 13.11
C ALA A 172 -11.84 17.28 14.24
N THR A 173 -12.94 16.65 14.64
CA THR A 173 -12.93 15.53 15.60
C THR A 173 -13.48 14.29 14.90
N CYS A 174 -12.78 13.18 15.02
CA CYS A 174 -13.24 11.90 14.48
C CYS A 174 -14.44 11.40 15.29
N GLU A 175 -15.57 11.18 14.64
CA GLU A 175 -16.80 10.71 15.30
C GLU A 175 -16.67 9.27 15.84
N ALA A 176 -15.76 8.46 15.30
CA ALA A 176 -15.60 7.08 15.72
C ALA A 176 -14.68 6.90 16.94
N CYS A 177 -13.61 7.67 17.06
CA CYS A 177 -12.60 7.49 18.12
C CYS A 177 -12.35 8.73 18.97
N GLY A 178 -12.94 9.90 18.62
CA GLY A 178 -12.75 11.13 19.35
C GLY A 178 -11.40 11.83 19.13
N GLU A 179 -10.51 11.27 18.31
CA GLU A 179 -9.24 11.91 17.98
C GLU A 179 -9.45 13.24 17.26
N VAL A 180 -8.63 14.22 17.61
CA VAL A 180 -8.70 15.58 17.06
C VAL A 180 -7.64 15.76 15.98
N TYR A 181 -8.04 16.42 14.91
CA TYR A 181 -7.17 16.75 13.77
C TYR A 181 -7.18 18.25 13.52
N ARG A 182 -6.07 18.78 13.01
CA ARG A 182 -5.94 20.19 12.62
C ARG A 182 -5.38 20.35 11.23
N ILE A 183 -5.76 21.43 10.55
CA ILE A 183 -5.12 21.86 9.31
C ILE A 183 -4.04 22.87 9.65
N GLU A 184 -2.78 22.53 9.37
CA GLU A 184 -1.62 23.38 9.51
C GLU A 184 -0.89 23.51 8.18
N ASN A 185 -0.73 24.72 7.66
CA ASN A 185 -0.12 24.97 6.34
C ASN A 185 -0.76 24.13 5.20
N GLY A 186 -2.09 23.96 5.24
CA GLY A 186 -2.84 23.20 4.23
C GLY A 186 -2.69 21.66 4.32
N LEU A 187 -2.07 21.13 5.37
CA LEU A 187 -1.90 19.72 5.68
C LEU A 187 -2.66 19.32 6.94
N CYS A 188 -3.24 18.13 6.93
CA CYS A 188 -3.91 17.56 8.09
C CYS A 188 -2.89 16.91 9.03
N ARG A 189 -3.03 17.15 10.32
CA ARG A 189 -2.22 16.55 11.38
C ARG A 189 -3.09 16.13 12.55
N GLU A 190 -2.65 15.14 13.30
CA GLU A 190 -3.21 14.84 14.62
C GLU A 190 -2.87 15.97 15.57
N ALA A 191 -3.87 16.44 16.32
CA ALA A 191 -3.64 17.35 17.44
C ALA A 191 -3.19 16.53 18.66
N GLU A 192 -2.16 17.02 19.31
CA GLU A 192 -1.69 16.49 20.59
C GLU A 192 -2.72 16.73 21.71
#